data_2e66bf38621f5ec57b19707e519fa3f1
#
_entry.id   2e66bf38621f5ec57b19707e519fa3f1
#
_cell.length_a   1.000
_cell.length_b   1.000
_cell.length_c   1.000
_cell.angle_alpha   90.00
_cell.angle_beta   90.00
_cell.angle_gamma   90.00
#
_symmetry.space_group_name_H-M   'P 1'
#
loop_
_entity.id
_entity.type
_entity.pdbx_description
1 polymer ?
#
loop_
_entity_poly.entity_id
_entity_poly.type
_entity_poly.pdbx_seq_one_letter_code
_entity_poly.pdbx_strand_id
1 'polypeptide(L)'
;MTQYVNINVDGMSIEAPKGNSVLDAALDAGICIPHLCRVPYVQDIGACRLCIVEHVLNGRSKITTSCTLRVKEGMVIRSNTEKIIKLRRNIAELLVAEAPNSRAVQDVAKRCGVRDVRYSFHNNNCILCGRCVRACPGTLGIKPLAFVGRGKDRRVETPFNLKTELCNECGRCIDLCPMSVVPCDGPMKTGEEHLCVNCEAKMDFMEETPGLCVWCYFGEGFQCQRHDLGTRGGAWA
;
A
#
# COMPACT_ATOMS: atom_id res chain seq x y z
N MET A 1 -21.78 -5.37 25.46
CA MET A 1 -21.09 -6.65 25.20
C MET A 1 -20.80 -6.73 23.69
N THR A 2 -19.54 -6.94 23.32
CA THR A 2 -19.15 -7.10 21.91
C THR A 2 -19.69 -8.44 21.41
N GLN A 3 -20.54 -8.44 20.41
CA GLN A 3 -21.07 -9.65 19.79
C GLN A 3 -20.01 -10.20 18.83
N TYR A 4 -19.67 -11.48 18.96
CA TYR A 4 -18.77 -12.19 18.05
C TYR A 4 -19.57 -12.99 17.03
N VAL A 5 -18.96 -13.20 15.88
CA VAL A 5 -19.52 -13.98 14.77
C VAL A 5 -18.43 -14.92 14.21
N ASN A 6 -18.86 -16.08 13.70
CA ASN A 6 -17.97 -17.04 13.08
C ASN A 6 -17.98 -16.85 11.56
N ILE A 7 -16.80 -16.77 10.97
CA ILE A 7 -16.60 -16.74 9.52
C ILE A 7 -15.58 -17.79 9.11
N ASN A 8 -15.66 -18.26 7.89
CA ASN A 8 -14.68 -19.16 7.32
C ASN A 8 -13.78 -18.40 6.34
N VAL A 9 -12.47 -18.43 6.59
CA VAL A 9 -11.47 -17.83 5.70
C VAL A 9 -10.49 -18.91 5.25
N ASP A 10 -10.46 -19.21 3.96
CA ASP A 10 -9.62 -20.25 3.34
C ASP A 10 -9.75 -21.64 4.01
N GLY A 11 -10.95 -21.99 4.48
CA GLY A 11 -11.24 -23.24 5.17
C GLY A 11 -11.07 -23.19 6.70
N MET A 12 -10.46 -22.15 7.23
CA MET A 12 -10.30 -21.94 8.68
C MET A 12 -11.53 -21.21 9.25
N SER A 13 -12.13 -21.77 10.31
CA SER A 13 -13.16 -21.07 11.08
C SER A 13 -12.50 -20.10 12.05
N ILE A 14 -12.84 -18.83 11.96
CA ILE A 14 -12.33 -17.78 12.82
C ILE A 14 -13.46 -17.01 13.47
N GLU A 15 -13.29 -16.66 14.74
CA GLU A 15 -14.22 -15.83 15.50
C GLU A 15 -13.76 -14.37 15.43
N ALA A 16 -14.67 -13.47 15.12
CA ALA A 16 -14.35 -12.04 15.00
C ALA A 16 -15.46 -11.17 15.56
N PRO A 17 -15.13 -9.99 16.10
CA PRO A 17 -16.13 -9.02 16.56
C PRO A 17 -17.03 -8.60 15.39
N LYS A 18 -18.33 -8.66 15.60
CA LYS A 18 -19.32 -8.24 14.59
C LYS A 18 -19.08 -6.79 14.18
N GLY A 19 -19.03 -6.55 12.88
CA GLY A 19 -18.79 -5.22 12.34
C GLY A 19 -17.32 -4.89 12.06
N ASN A 20 -16.35 -5.73 12.51
CA ASN A 20 -14.97 -5.62 12.07
C ASN A 20 -14.88 -5.85 10.55
N SER A 21 -13.78 -5.41 9.95
CA SER A 21 -13.50 -5.77 8.55
C SER A 21 -13.04 -7.23 8.46
N VAL A 22 -13.33 -7.87 7.32
CA VAL A 22 -12.80 -9.21 7.03
C VAL A 22 -11.27 -9.19 7.01
N LEU A 23 -10.65 -8.07 6.61
CA LEU A 23 -9.20 -7.91 6.63
C LEU A 23 -8.67 -7.98 8.06
N ASP A 24 -9.24 -7.22 8.99
CA ASP A 24 -8.81 -7.21 10.39
C ASP A 24 -8.99 -8.58 11.01
N ALA A 25 -10.16 -9.20 10.84
CA ALA A 25 -10.43 -10.54 11.33
C ALA A 25 -9.43 -11.59 10.81
N ALA A 26 -9.06 -11.51 9.54
CA ALA A 26 -8.06 -12.40 8.94
C ALA A 26 -6.65 -12.17 9.53
N LEU A 27 -6.24 -10.90 9.66
CA LEU A 27 -4.94 -10.54 10.22
C LEU A 27 -4.82 -10.96 11.70
N ASP A 28 -5.85 -10.76 12.50
CA ASP A 28 -5.91 -11.15 13.91
C ASP A 28 -5.81 -12.69 14.06
N ALA A 29 -6.32 -13.44 13.08
CA ALA A 29 -6.20 -14.90 12.99
C ALA A 29 -4.88 -15.37 12.35
N GLY A 30 -3.94 -14.49 12.04
CA GLY A 30 -2.66 -14.83 11.42
C GLY A 30 -2.74 -15.07 9.90
N ILE A 31 -3.88 -14.83 9.25
CA ILE A 31 -4.06 -14.98 7.82
C ILE A 31 -3.60 -13.70 7.11
N CYS A 32 -2.47 -13.78 6.41
CA CYS A 32 -1.88 -12.61 5.75
C CYS A 32 -2.58 -12.29 4.44
N ILE A 33 -3.34 -11.19 4.41
CA ILE A 33 -3.92 -10.62 3.19
C ILE A 33 -3.14 -9.35 2.82
N PRO A 34 -2.50 -9.27 1.63
CA PRO A 34 -1.74 -8.10 1.20
C PRO A 34 -2.60 -6.83 1.16
N HIS A 35 -2.07 -5.74 1.69
CA HIS A 35 -2.75 -4.44 1.72
C HIS A 35 -1.73 -3.30 1.82
N LEU A 36 -2.08 -2.10 1.35
CA LEU A 36 -1.25 -0.88 1.45
C LEU A 36 -2.00 0.32 2.02
N CYS A 37 -3.26 0.50 1.67
CA CYS A 37 -3.98 1.73 2.02
C CYS A 37 -4.64 1.71 3.41
N ARG A 38 -4.61 0.59 4.13
CA ARG A 38 -5.17 0.49 5.49
C ARG A 38 -4.37 1.34 6.47
N VAL A 39 -5.08 2.06 7.32
CA VAL A 39 -4.54 2.80 8.47
C VAL A 39 -5.36 2.40 9.68
N PRO A 40 -4.75 1.96 10.78
CA PRO A 40 -5.46 1.74 12.04
C PRO A 40 -6.25 2.98 12.46
N TYR A 41 -7.43 2.78 13.04
CA TYR A 41 -8.31 3.84 13.57
C TYR A 41 -8.90 4.82 12.54
N VAL A 42 -8.72 4.56 11.25
CA VAL A 42 -9.30 5.35 10.16
C VAL A 42 -10.11 4.45 9.24
N GLN A 43 -11.29 4.93 8.83
CA GLN A 43 -12.17 4.16 7.95
C GLN A 43 -11.47 3.77 6.66
N ASP A 44 -11.52 2.48 6.31
CA ASP A 44 -10.97 1.96 5.07
C ASP A 44 -11.83 2.32 3.85
N ILE A 45 -11.15 2.63 2.73
CA ILE A 45 -11.81 2.99 1.46
C ILE A 45 -11.49 2.04 0.31
N GLY A 46 -10.67 1.02 0.53
CA GLY A 46 -10.32 0.03 -0.49
C GLY A 46 -9.54 0.60 -1.68
N ALA A 47 -8.76 1.68 -1.51
CA ALA A 47 -8.11 2.39 -2.60
C ALA A 47 -7.06 1.55 -3.35
N CYS A 48 -6.17 0.85 -2.65
CA CYS A 48 -5.07 0.11 -3.27
C CYS A 48 -5.49 -1.20 -3.96
N ARG A 49 -6.68 -1.71 -3.67
CA ARG A 49 -7.26 -2.95 -4.23
C ARG A 49 -6.45 -4.24 -3.97
N LEU A 50 -5.40 -4.21 -3.19
CA LEU A 50 -4.59 -5.40 -2.90
C LEU A 50 -5.30 -6.42 -2.01
N CYS A 51 -6.15 -5.96 -1.09
CA CYS A 51 -6.87 -6.82 -0.15
C CYS A 51 -8.12 -7.50 -0.75
N ILE A 52 -8.15 -7.71 -2.06
CA ILE A 52 -9.28 -8.41 -2.72
C ILE A 52 -9.37 -9.86 -2.26
N VAL A 53 -10.61 -10.31 -2.09
CA VAL A 53 -10.98 -11.68 -1.72
C VAL A 53 -12.23 -12.11 -2.50
N GLU A 54 -12.45 -13.40 -2.59
CA GLU A 54 -13.74 -13.94 -3.05
C GLU A 54 -14.66 -14.13 -1.85
N HIS A 55 -15.77 -13.44 -1.85
CA HIS A 55 -16.89 -13.66 -0.92
C HIS A 55 -17.88 -14.62 -1.58
N VAL A 56 -18.07 -15.78 -0.98
CA VAL A 56 -18.98 -16.80 -1.49
C VAL A 56 -20.37 -16.57 -0.91
N LEU A 57 -21.35 -16.35 -1.78
CA LEU A 57 -22.75 -16.12 -1.46
C LEU A 57 -23.61 -17.06 -2.30
N ASN A 58 -24.40 -17.92 -1.66
CA ASN A 58 -25.34 -18.82 -2.33
C ASN A 58 -24.71 -19.60 -3.51
N GLY A 59 -23.50 -20.12 -3.29
CA GLY A 59 -22.74 -20.86 -4.32
C GLY A 59 -22.06 -20.00 -5.39
N ARG A 60 -22.27 -18.68 -5.39
CA ARG A 60 -21.60 -17.74 -6.31
C ARG A 60 -20.51 -16.97 -5.58
N SER A 61 -19.37 -16.75 -6.23
CA SER A 61 -18.29 -15.93 -5.67
C SER A 61 -18.31 -14.52 -6.26
N LYS A 62 -18.16 -13.51 -5.37
CA LYS A 62 -18.01 -12.10 -5.72
C LYS A 62 -16.67 -11.60 -5.23
N ILE A 63 -15.90 -10.96 -6.11
CA ILE A 63 -14.64 -10.32 -5.71
C ILE A 63 -14.94 -8.98 -5.05
N THR A 64 -14.38 -8.78 -3.85
CA THR A 64 -14.54 -7.55 -3.08
C THR A 64 -13.26 -7.25 -2.29
N THR A 65 -13.13 -6.05 -1.73
CA THR A 65 -12.02 -5.68 -0.84
C THR A 65 -12.33 -6.10 0.58
N SER A 66 -11.47 -6.89 1.21
CA SER A 66 -11.66 -7.37 2.58
C SER A 66 -11.65 -6.25 3.62
N CYS A 67 -10.91 -5.17 3.40
CA CYS A 67 -10.87 -4.04 4.33
C CYS A 67 -12.21 -3.27 4.44
N THR A 68 -13.03 -3.29 3.40
CA THR A 68 -14.35 -2.63 3.40
C THR A 68 -15.50 -3.58 3.65
N LEU A 69 -15.26 -4.89 3.56
CA LEU A 69 -16.27 -5.92 3.79
C LEU A 69 -16.38 -6.18 5.31
N ARG A 70 -17.58 -5.98 5.86
CA ARG A 70 -17.84 -6.22 7.29
C ARG A 70 -18.21 -7.66 7.55
N VAL A 71 -17.65 -8.24 8.63
CA VAL A 71 -17.93 -9.62 9.03
C VAL A 71 -19.39 -9.81 9.41
N LYS A 72 -19.96 -10.94 9.00
CA LYS A 72 -21.31 -11.42 9.36
C LYS A 72 -21.23 -12.92 9.59
N GLU A 73 -22.12 -13.41 10.43
CA GLU A 73 -22.20 -14.85 10.75
C GLU A 73 -22.29 -15.71 9.48
N GLY A 74 -21.51 -16.78 9.48
CA GLY A 74 -21.51 -17.78 8.40
C GLY A 74 -20.87 -17.34 7.07
N MET A 75 -20.16 -16.19 7.03
CA MET A 75 -19.47 -15.78 5.80
C MET A 75 -18.39 -16.75 5.40
N VAL A 76 -18.31 -17.02 4.09
CA VAL A 76 -17.23 -17.82 3.49
C VAL A 76 -16.39 -16.95 2.57
N ILE A 77 -15.10 -16.83 2.92
CA ILE A 77 -14.12 -16.00 2.24
C ILE A 77 -12.99 -16.88 1.71
N ARG A 78 -12.58 -16.62 0.47
CA ARG A 78 -11.40 -17.24 -0.13
C ARG A 78 -10.41 -16.14 -0.51
N SER A 79 -9.25 -16.13 0.13
CA SER A 79 -8.26 -15.08 -0.06
C SER A 79 -7.12 -15.52 -1.00
N ASN A 80 -7.01 -16.81 -1.27
CA ASN A 80 -5.83 -17.38 -1.94
C ASN A 80 -6.20 -18.30 -3.13
N THR A 81 -7.28 -17.98 -3.86
CA THR A 81 -7.62 -18.70 -5.11
C THR A 81 -6.67 -18.27 -6.23
N GLU A 82 -6.46 -19.13 -7.22
CA GLU A 82 -5.62 -18.83 -8.39
C GLU A 82 -6.04 -17.50 -9.06
N LYS A 83 -7.35 -17.26 -9.16
CA LYS A 83 -7.93 -16.03 -9.69
C LYS A 83 -7.52 -14.81 -8.87
N ILE A 84 -7.61 -14.89 -7.53
CA ILE A 84 -7.24 -13.80 -6.63
C ILE A 84 -5.73 -13.55 -6.70
N ILE A 85 -4.91 -14.59 -6.70
CA ILE A 85 -3.45 -14.46 -6.83
C ILE A 85 -3.08 -13.74 -8.12
N LYS A 86 -3.65 -14.15 -9.26
CA LYS A 86 -3.40 -13.52 -10.57
C LYS A 86 -3.82 -12.05 -10.60
N LEU A 87 -5.02 -11.74 -10.10
CA LEU A 87 -5.52 -10.35 -10.05
C LEU A 87 -4.65 -9.49 -9.13
N ARG A 88 -4.29 -9.99 -7.97
CA ARG A 88 -3.47 -9.27 -7.00
C ARG A 88 -2.07 -9.01 -7.55
N ARG A 89 -1.48 -9.97 -8.26
CA ARG A 89 -0.19 -9.78 -8.96
C ARG A 89 -0.28 -8.65 -9.98
N ASN A 90 -1.32 -8.64 -10.82
CA ASN A 90 -1.50 -7.57 -11.82
C ASN A 90 -1.68 -6.18 -11.17
N ILE A 91 -2.42 -6.10 -10.05
CA ILE A 91 -2.58 -4.85 -9.31
C ILE A 91 -1.24 -4.40 -8.72
N ALA A 92 -0.49 -5.32 -8.12
CA ALA A 92 0.81 -5.02 -7.55
C ALA A 92 1.82 -4.57 -8.62
N GLU A 93 1.80 -5.18 -9.80
CA GLU A 93 2.61 -4.78 -10.95
C GLU A 93 2.31 -3.34 -11.41
N LEU A 94 1.03 -2.96 -11.48
CA LEU A 94 0.64 -1.57 -11.79
C LEU A 94 1.12 -0.58 -10.71
N LEU A 95 1.06 -0.97 -9.44
CA LEU A 95 1.56 -0.13 -8.36
C LEU A 95 3.07 0.05 -8.42
N VAL A 96 3.82 -0.98 -8.81
CA VAL A 96 5.27 -0.86 -9.02
C VAL A 96 5.58 0.06 -10.19
N ALA A 97 4.83 -0.04 -11.29
CA ALA A 97 5.00 0.86 -12.44
C ALA A 97 4.76 2.33 -12.06
N GLU A 98 3.79 2.60 -11.18
CA GLU A 98 3.47 3.95 -10.70
C GLU A 98 4.49 4.47 -9.68
N ALA A 99 4.93 3.61 -8.77
CA ALA A 99 5.83 3.97 -7.68
C ALA A 99 6.98 2.95 -7.52
N PRO A 100 7.88 2.88 -8.51
CA PRO A 100 8.92 1.84 -8.58
C PRO A 100 9.90 1.88 -7.41
N ASN A 101 10.03 3.01 -6.77
CA ASN A 101 11.05 3.26 -5.75
C ASN A 101 10.51 3.21 -4.33
N SER A 102 9.23 2.96 -4.18
CA SER A 102 8.64 2.79 -2.86
C SER A 102 8.91 1.39 -2.31
N ARG A 103 9.66 1.33 -1.21
CA ARG A 103 9.92 0.08 -0.49
C ARG A 103 8.61 -0.65 -0.13
N ALA A 104 7.61 0.08 0.34
CA ALA A 104 6.34 -0.53 0.73
C ALA A 104 5.61 -1.18 -0.47
N VAL A 105 5.70 -0.57 -1.66
CA VAL A 105 5.14 -1.13 -2.89
C VAL A 105 5.94 -2.35 -3.35
N GLN A 106 7.26 -2.26 -3.32
CA GLN A 106 8.16 -3.35 -3.69
C GLN A 106 7.94 -4.58 -2.80
N ASP A 107 7.87 -4.40 -1.47
CA ASP A 107 7.62 -5.48 -0.51
C ASP A 107 6.28 -6.19 -0.76
N VAL A 108 5.24 -5.41 -1.04
CA VAL A 108 3.93 -5.99 -1.37
C VAL A 108 3.96 -6.69 -2.71
N ALA A 109 4.63 -6.14 -3.72
CA ALA A 109 4.76 -6.75 -5.03
C ALA A 109 5.51 -8.09 -4.98
N LYS A 110 6.58 -8.14 -4.20
CA LYS A 110 7.31 -9.39 -3.92
C LYS A 110 6.38 -10.45 -3.31
N ARG A 111 5.61 -10.09 -2.28
CA ARG A 111 4.62 -10.99 -1.66
C ARG A 111 3.53 -11.43 -2.63
N CYS A 112 3.17 -10.59 -3.60
CA CYS A 112 2.20 -10.92 -4.64
C CYS A 112 2.81 -11.71 -5.81
N GLY A 113 4.10 -12.04 -5.76
CA GLY A 113 4.80 -12.83 -6.78
C GLY A 113 5.03 -12.08 -8.09
N VAL A 114 5.18 -10.75 -8.03
CA VAL A 114 5.64 -9.95 -9.17
C VAL A 114 7.13 -10.21 -9.37
N ARG A 115 7.49 -10.66 -10.57
CA ARG A 115 8.89 -10.90 -10.98
C ARG A 115 9.35 -9.89 -12.01
N ASP A 116 8.45 -9.53 -12.90
CA ASP A 116 8.68 -8.60 -14.01
C ASP A 116 7.58 -7.56 -14.06
N VAL A 117 7.89 -6.37 -14.54
CA VAL A 117 6.92 -5.27 -14.73
C VAL A 117 6.77 -5.01 -16.23
N ARG A 118 5.57 -5.29 -16.74
CA ARG A 118 5.23 -5.13 -18.16
C ARG A 118 4.95 -3.69 -18.58
N TYR A 119 4.82 -2.79 -17.63
CA TYR A 119 4.42 -1.40 -17.85
C TYR A 119 5.61 -0.46 -17.72
N SER A 120 5.54 0.68 -18.41
CA SER A 120 6.54 1.74 -18.26
C SER A 120 6.50 2.30 -16.83
N PHE A 121 7.67 2.59 -16.27
CA PHE A 121 7.78 3.23 -14.98
C PHE A 121 7.44 4.71 -15.06
N HIS A 122 6.76 5.19 -14.03
CA HIS A 122 6.43 6.60 -13.84
C HIS A 122 7.23 7.17 -12.66
N ASN A 123 7.51 8.46 -12.72
CA ASN A 123 8.16 9.17 -11.61
C ASN A 123 7.15 9.71 -10.58
N ASN A 124 5.90 9.34 -10.74
CA ASN A 124 4.88 9.72 -9.78
C ASN A 124 4.86 8.71 -8.63
N ASN A 125 5.33 9.14 -7.47
CA ASN A 125 5.39 8.28 -6.30
C ASN A 125 4.07 8.20 -5.52
N CYS A 126 3.05 8.97 -5.89
CA CYS A 126 1.76 8.97 -5.21
C CYS A 126 0.79 7.95 -5.83
N ILE A 127 0.51 6.86 -5.13
CA ILE A 127 -0.45 5.82 -5.53
C ILE A 127 -1.91 6.15 -5.16
N LEU A 128 -2.23 7.37 -4.80
CA LEU A 128 -3.56 7.84 -4.42
C LEU A 128 -4.25 6.98 -3.32
N CYS A 129 -3.48 6.41 -2.42
CA CYS A 129 -3.99 5.53 -1.36
C CYS A 129 -4.87 6.26 -0.33
N GLY A 130 -4.79 7.58 -0.26
CA GLY A 130 -5.60 8.43 0.60
C GLY A 130 -5.35 8.29 2.09
N ARG A 131 -4.24 7.70 2.53
CA ARG A 131 -3.89 7.62 3.95
C ARG A 131 -3.78 9.01 4.57
N CYS A 132 -3.03 9.91 3.94
CA CYS A 132 -2.85 11.30 4.37
C CYS A 132 -4.17 12.08 4.45
N VAL A 133 -5.02 11.96 3.41
CA VAL A 133 -6.32 12.65 3.36
C VAL A 133 -7.26 12.18 4.48
N ARG A 134 -7.28 10.87 4.76
CA ARG A 134 -8.17 10.29 5.77
C ARG A 134 -7.69 10.54 7.21
N ALA A 135 -6.38 10.52 7.42
CA ALA A 135 -5.80 10.73 8.73
C ALA A 135 -5.84 12.19 9.20
N CYS A 136 -5.86 13.13 8.25
CA CYS A 136 -5.83 14.56 8.51
C CYS A 136 -7.00 15.06 9.39
N PRO A 137 -8.28 14.67 9.14
CA PRO A 137 -9.40 15.21 9.90
C PRO A 137 -9.44 14.85 11.39
N GLY A 138 -8.77 13.74 11.73
CA GLY A 138 -8.83 13.22 13.09
C GLY A 138 -7.97 13.94 14.11
N THR A 139 -7.10 14.86 13.68
CA THR A 139 -6.10 15.45 14.57
C THR A 139 -6.40 16.90 14.91
N LEU A 140 -6.91 17.69 13.97
CA LEU A 140 -7.03 19.14 14.14
C LEU A 140 -8.41 19.71 13.77
N GLY A 141 -9.39 18.85 13.43
CA GLY A 141 -10.70 19.31 12.94
C GLY A 141 -10.64 20.03 11.58
N ILE A 142 -9.46 20.22 11.02
CA ILE A 142 -9.19 20.87 9.74
C ILE A 142 -8.90 19.79 8.70
N LYS A 143 -9.38 19.95 7.47
CA LYS A 143 -9.12 19.06 6.33
C LYS A 143 -8.24 19.73 5.30
N PRO A 144 -6.97 20.01 5.59
CA PRO A 144 -6.09 20.71 4.64
C PRO A 144 -5.72 19.84 3.44
N LEU A 145 -5.86 18.52 3.51
CA LEU A 145 -5.56 17.64 2.38
C LEU A 145 -6.85 17.04 1.79
N ALA A 146 -6.98 17.12 0.47
CA ALA A 146 -8.09 16.54 -0.27
C ALA A 146 -7.64 15.91 -1.59
N PHE A 147 -8.49 15.05 -2.15
CA PHE A 147 -8.33 14.66 -3.54
C PHE A 147 -8.86 15.76 -4.45
N VAL A 148 -8.03 16.28 -5.33
CA VAL A 148 -8.40 17.25 -6.36
C VAL A 148 -8.20 16.66 -7.76
N GLY A 149 -8.92 17.19 -8.73
CA GLY A 149 -8.90 16.69 -10.10
C GLY A 149 -9.66 15.36 -10.29
N ARG A 150 -9.67 14.87 -11.52
CA ARG A 150 -10.36 13.64 -11.94
C ARG A 150 -9.51 12.82 -12.90
N GLY A 151 -9.76 11.51 -12.96
CA GLY A 151 -9.06 10.62 -13.87
C GLY A 151 -7.54 10.68 -13.65
N LYS A 152 -6.80 10.85 -14.72
CA LYS A 152 -5.32 10.93 -14.71
C LYS A 152 -4.79 12.16 -13.97
N ASP A 153 -5.59 13.23 -13.87
CA ASP A 153 -5.19 14.47 -13.22
C ASP A 153 -5.56 14.50 -11.73
N ARG A 154 -6.08 13.38 -11.21
CA ARG A 154 -6.39 13.24 -9.78
C ARG A 154 -5.11 13.20 -8.97
N ARG A 155 -5.05 14.05 -7.95
CA ARG A 155 -3.92 14.18 -7.04
C ARG A 155 -4.37 14.52 -5.63
N VAL A 156 -3.47 14.46 -4.68
CA VAL A 156 -3.68 14.93 -3.31
C VAL A 156 -3.08 16.32 -3.20
N GLU A 157 -3.87 17.28 -2.78
CA GLU A 157 -3.45 18.67 -2.63
C GLU A 157 -4.19 19.36 -1.49
N THR A 158 -3.68 20.52 -1.09
CA THR A 158 -4.44 21.43 -0.24
C THR A 158 -5.40 22.23 -1.11
N PRO A 159 -6.73 22.23 -0.83
CA PRO A 159 -7.68 23.04 -1.58
C PRO A 159 -7.26 24.51 -1.59
N PHE A 160 -7.28 25.11 -2.78
CA PHE A 160 -6.90 26.52 -2.99
C PHE A 160 -5.46 26.87 -2.59
N ASN A 161 -4.55 25.89 -2.49
CA ASN A 161 -3.16 26.07 -2.02
C ASN A 161 -3.06 26.75 -0.64
N LEU A 162 -4.08 26.57 0.19
CA LEU A 162 -4.09 27.12 1.55
C LEU A 162 -3.16 26.30 2.44
N LYS A 163 -2.00 26.83 2.72
CA LYS A 163 -1.10 26.31 3.75
C LYS A 163 -1.55 26.87 5.10
N THR A 164 -1.63 25.98 6.10
CA THR A 164 -1.83 26.41 7.48
C THR A 164 -0.55 26.17 8.26
N GLU A 165 -0.15 27.10 9.12
CA GLU A 165 1.01 26.97 10.00
C GLU A 165 0.97 25.66 10.81
N LEU A 166 -0.22 25.24 11.23
CA LEU A 166 -0.46 23.99 11.94
C LEU A 166 -0.06 22.74 11.14
N CYS A 167 -0.04 22.80 9.82
CA CYS A 167 0.41 21.66 9.00
C CYS A 167 1.90 21.39 9.17
N ASN A 168 2.71 22.42 9.38
CA ASN A 168 4.16 22.30 9.49
C ASN A 168 4.59 21.58 10.78
N GLU A 169 3.77 21.62 11.83
CA GLU A 169 4.07 21.02 13.12
C GLU A 169 3.54 19.57 13.26
N CYS A 170 2.46 19.23 12.55
CA CYS A 170 1.75 17.98 12.74
C CYS A 170 2.46 16.75 12.14
N GLY A 171 3.01 16.83 10.93
CA GLY A 171 3.77 15.77 10.25
C GLY A 171 3.05 14.43 9.99
N ARG A 172 1.86 14.18 10.55
CA ARG A 172 1.19 12.87 10.53
C ARG A 172 0.93 12.30 9.13
N CYS A 173 0.66 13.15 8.16
CA CYS A 173 0.47 12.73 6.78
C CYS A 173 1.76 12.19 6.16
N ILE A 174 2.91 12.70 6.58
CA ILE A 174 4.25 12.26 6.17
C ILE A 174 4.50 10.86 6.72
N ASP A 175 4.33 10.68 8.03
CA ASP A 175 4.57 9.38 8.70
C ASP A 175 3.68 8.26 8.18
N LEU A 176 2.46 8.61 7.76
CA LEU A 176 1.50 7.63 7.23
C LEU A 176 1.65 7.37 5.74
N CYS A 177 2.46 8.14 5.01
CA CYS A 177 2.60 7.97 3.58
C CYS A 177 3.47 6.75 3.25
N PRO A 178 2.95 5.70 2.59
CA PRO A 178 3.75 4.54 2.23
C PRO A 178 4.76 4.84 1.12
N MET A 179 4.67 6.02 0.52
CA MET A 179 5.54 6.50 -0.55
C MET A 179 6.56 7.52 -0.03
N SER A 180 6.45 7.92 1.25
CA SER A 180 7.22 9.03 1.82
C SER A 180 7.10 10.36 1.05
N VAL A 181 6.09 10.46 0.19
CA VAL A 181 5.79 11.66 -0.61
C VAL A 181 4.54 12.29 -0.07
N VAL A 182 4.66 13.48 0.49
CA VAL A 182 3.51 14.31 0.84
C VAL A 182 3.53 15.54 -0.03
N PRO A 183 2.46 15.81 -0.76
CA PRO A 183 2.34 17.03 -1.56
C PRO A 183 2.04 18.22 -0.65
N CYS A 184 2.95 18.55 0.22
CA CYS A 184 2.95 19.78 0.98
C CYS A 184 4.35 20.39 0.86
N ASP A 185 4.43 21.67 0.50
CA ASP A 185 5.68 22.43 0.44
C ASP A 185 6.22 22.77 1.85
N GLY A 186 5.98 21.90 2.83
CA GLY A 186 6.73 21.94 4.07
C GLY A 186 8.18 21.52 3.78
N PRO A 187 9.15 21.98 4.55
CA PRO A 187 10.50 21.49 4.39
C PRO A 187 10.46 19.97 4.64
N MET A 188 10.50 19.21 3.53
CA MET A 188 10.93 17.83 3.67
C MET A 188 12.25 17.89 4.42
N LYS A 189 12.43 17.06 5.43
CA LYS A 189 13.73 16.88 6.05
C LYS A 189 14.66 16.30 4.99
N THR A 190 15.10 17.15 4.09
CA THR A 190 16.15 16.89 3.11
C THR A 190 17.44 16.85 3.92
N GLY A 191 17.96 15.68 4.17
CA GLY A 191 19.22 15.60 4.91
C GLY A 191 19.80 14.21 5.01
N GLU A 192 19.05 13.19 4.71
CA GLU A 192 19.60 11.83 4.65
C GLU A 192 19.71 11.41 3.19
N GLU A 193 20.94 11.14 2.76
CA GLU A 193 21.19 10.52 1.45
C GLU A 193 20.43 9.21 1.40
N HIS A 194 19.39 9.13 0.58
CA HIS A 194 18.64 7.89 0.40
C HIS A 194 19.50 6.93 -0.43
N LEU A 195 20.09 5.99 0.28
CA LEU A 195 20.84 4.90 -0.32
C LEU A 195 19.90 3.70 -0.51
N CYS A 196 20.06 2.99 -1.61
CA CYS A 196 19.42 1.68 -1.76
C CYS A 196 19.94 0.77 -0.64
N VAL A 197 19.05 0.24 0.20
CA VAL A 197 19.43 -0.58 1.38
C VAL A 197 20.17 -1.86 1.01
N ASN A 198 20.11 -2.28 -0.24
CA ASN A 198 20.77 -3.50 -0.71
C ASN A 198 22.11 -3.24 -1.41
N CYS A 199 22.23 -2.20 -2.20
CA CYS A 199 23.45 -1.91 -2.95
C CYS A 199 24.10 -0.58 -2.61
N GLU A 200 23.53 0.17 -1.67
CA GLU A 200 24.02 1.49 -1.24
C GLU A 200 24.20 2.50 -2.38
N ALA A 201 23.66 2.23 -3.56
CA ALA A 201 23.72 3.16 -4.66
C ALA A 201 22.92 4.41 -4.31
N LYS A 202 23.52 5.59 -4.56
CA LYS A 202 22.77 6.84 -4.55
C LYS A 202 21.66 6.72 -5.58
N MET A 203 20.45 6.98 -5.14
CA MET A 203 19.31 7.02 -6.02
C MET A 203 19.17 8.46 -6.52
N ASP A 204 20.06 8.87 -7.45
CA ASP A 204 20.10 10.24 -8.00
C ASP A 204 18.77 10.72 -8.58
N PHE A 205 17.87 9.81 -8.81
CA PHE A 205 16.53 10.01 -9.32
C PHE A 205 15.50 10.26 -8.27
N MET A 206 15.92 10.12 -7.02
CA MET A 206 15.08 9.81 -5.91
C MET A 206 15.57 10.43 -4.66
N GLU A 207 15.95 11.66 -4.76
CA GLU A 207 16.29 12.47 -3.60
C GLU A 207 15.24 12.37 -2.48
N GLU A 208 14.12 11.63 -2.73
CA GLU A 208 12.92 11.70 -1.89
C GLU A 208 12.33 10.36 -1.45
N THR A 209 12.88 9.19 -1.81
CA THR A 209 12.28 7.91 -1.41
C THR A 209 13.26 6.90 -0.85
N PRO A 210 13.16 6.56 0.45
CA PRO A 210 13.93 5.46 1.03
C PRO A 210 13.45 4.11 0.48
N GLY A 211 14.33 3.31 -0.08
CA GLY A 211 13.96 1.98 -0.54
C GLY A 211 15.04 1.28 -1.36
N LEU A 212 14.72 0.12 -1.86
CA LEU A 212 15.53 -0.56 -2.86
C LEU A 212 15.36 0.15 -4.21
N CYS A 213 16.45 0.35 -4.94
CA CYS A 213 16.32 0.76 -6.31
C CYS A 213 15.63 -0.36 -7.12
N VAL A 214 14.98 0.02 -8.21
CA VAL A 214 14.28 -0.91 -9.10
C VAL A 214 15.14 -2.10 -9.49
N TRP A 215 16.41 -1.88 -9.76
CA TRP A 215 17.40 -2.89 -10.15
C TRP A 215 17.66 -3.94 -9.05
N CYS A 216 17.78 -3.51 -7.81
CA CYS A 216 17.97 -4.42 -6.69
C CYS A 216 16.70 -5.17 -6.30
N TYR A 217 15.53 -4.59 -6.57
CA TYR A 217 14.26 -5.20 -6.22
C TYR A 217 13.87 -6.36 -7.16
N PHE A 218 14.05 -6.19 -8.44
CA PHE A 218 13.65 -7.20 -9.44
C PHE A 218 14.72 -8.28 -9.70
N GLY A 219 15.92 -8.18 -9.11
CA GLY A 219 16.95 -9.22 -9.20
C GLY A 219 17.59 -9.36 -10.59
N GLU A 220 17.94 -10.59 -10.96
CA GLU A 220 18.84 -10.92 -12.08
C GLU A 220 18.37 -10.49 -13.50
N GLY A 221 17.21 -9.92 -13.68
CA GLY A 221 16.75 -9.35 -14.96
C GLY A 221 17.13 -7.90 -15.17
N PHE A 222 17.62 -7.22 -14.12
CA PHE A 222 17.92 -5.80 -14.12
C PHE A 222 19.36 -5.57 -13.69
N GLN A 223 20.16 -4.96 -14.55
CA GLN A 223 21.55 -4.62 -14.24
C GLN A 223 21.61 -3.40 -13.32
N CYS A 224 21.97 -3.61 -12.06
CA CYS A 224 22.34 -2.52 -11.17
C CYS A 224 23.77 -2.08 -11.48
N GLN A 225 24.02 -0.78 -11.66
CA GLN A 225 25.35 -0.25 -11.95
C GLN A 225 26.43 -0.67 -10.94
N ARG A 226 26.07 -1.04 -9.71
CA ARG A 226 27.01 -1.55 -8.72
C ARG A 226 27.22 -3.07 -8.77
N HIS A 227 26.35 -3.84 -9.40
CA HIS A 227 26.61 -5.27 -9.64
C HIS A 227 27.82 -5.48 -10.57
N ASP A 228 28.06 -4.53 -11.47
CA ASP A 228 29.24 -4.55 -12.34
C ASP A 228 30.55 -4.26 -11.57
N LEU A 229 30.47 -3.83 -10.31
CA LEU A 229 31.60 -3.55 -9.44
C LEU A 229 31.96 -4.70 -8.46
N GLY A 230 31.35 -5.88 -8.62
CA GLY A 230 31.75 -7.10 -7.91
C GLY A 230 31.42 -7.12 -6.40
N THR A 231 30.56 -6.26 -5.89
CA THR A 231 30.18 -6.26 -4.49
C THR A 231 28.88 -7.01 -4.25
N ARG A 232 29.04 -8.26 -3.85
CA ARG A 232 28.15 -9.19 -3.15
C ARG A 232 26.67 -9.14 -3.46
N GLY A 233 26.27 -10.06 -4.33
CA GLY A 233 24.91 -10.58 -4.35
C GLY A 233 24.59 -11.29 -3.06
N GLY A 234 23.76 -10.70 -2.20
CA GLY A 234 23.13 -11.42 -1.11
C GLY A 234 22.01 -12.28 -1.71
N ALA A 235 22.22 -13.60 -1.73
CA ALA A 235 21.17 -14.54 -2.07
C ALA A 235 20.01 -14.37 -1.09
N TRP A 236 18.83 -14.13 -1.62
CA TRP A 236 17.61 -14.19 -0.84
C TRP A 236 17.20 -15.65 -0.70
N ALA A 237 17.39 -16.19 0.50
CA ALA A 237 16.76 -17.44 0.94
C ALA A 237 15.33 -17.16 1.42
#